data_4a92fcdfd860344d88a7f77495663c2c
#
_entry.id   4a92fcdfd860344d88a7f77495663c2c
#
_cell.length_a   1.000
_cell.length_b   1.000
_cell.length_c   1.000
_cell.angle_alpha   90.00
_cell.angle_beta   90.00
_cell.angle_gamma   90.00
#
_symmetry.space_group_name_H-M   'P 1'
#
loop_
_entity.id
_entity.type
_entity.pdbx_description
1 polymer ?
#
loop_
_entity_poly.entity_id
_entity_poly.type
_entity_poly.pdbx_seq_one_letter_code
_entity_poly.pdbx_strand_id
1 'polypeptide(L)'
;MHFNRMPLEDWFDRYQYEIDYDIGESGVKFRTPDALGVDLGKIGLRYGHHRGAPELRSLISEQYEGLKPDQIAITTGSSEANFAVIVSLVSDGGSMIVQHPNYPSLYEVPRSLGLPHDLFRLRFEEEFTTDLGRLEELMKSRQTKLVTLTHPNNPTGSVISEERLREIIELIESHDAFLLHDETYRELSFNKPPPPAASLSDHAISMTTMSKGYGLPGIRVGWVAGPAEVIEKVTAVREQITICNNSLGEVIATSALKQKDRILKNVREHLHRNFELIKRWMANQNQLEWIEPKGGAVAFPRLKAESSTEALCRLLVTKYRTFTIPGYTFGMDRHLRIGFGGEAEELTEGLTRLGHALKEVLVEPGLRV
;
A
#
# COMPACT_ATOMS: atom_id res chain seq x y z
N MET A 1 18.43 -2.71 18.05
CA MET A 1 17.84 -1.81 17.02
C MET A 1 18.83 -1.71 15.87
N HIS A 2 18.43 -2.10 14.65
CA HIS A 2 19.28 -2.03 13.45
C HIS A 2 18.40 -1.82 12.23
N PHE A 3 18.61 -0.72 11.49
CA PHE A 3 17.83 -0.37 10.30
C PHE A 3 18.63 -0.74 9.04
N ASN A 4 18.11 -1.69 8.28
CA ASN A 4 18.59 -1.99 6.93
C ASN A 4 17.74 -1.22 5.90
N ARG A 5 18.27 -1.03 4.69
CA ARG A 5 17.43 -0.57 3.57
C ARG A 5 16.37 -1.62 3.26
N MET A 6 15.14 -1.16 3.01
CA MET A 6 14.08 -2.05 2.53
C MET A 6 14.39 -2.49 1.09
N PRO A 7 14.36 -3.79 0.78
CA PRO A 7 14.69 -4.30 -0.56
C PRO A 7 13.89 -3.64 -1.68
N LEU A 8 12.62 -3.32 -1.43
CA LEU A 8 11.74 -2.62 -2.38
C LEU A 8 12.26 -1.22 -2.69
N GLU A 9 12.56 -0.43 -1.66
CA GLU A 9 13.03 0.95 -1.84
C GLU A 9 14.46 1.00 -2.45
N ASP A 10 15.31 0.02 -2.08
CA ASP A 10 16.64 -0.12 -2.69
C ASP A 10 16.56 -0.44 -4.20
N TRP A 11 15.56 -1.27 -4.60
CA TRP A 11 15.30 -1.55 -6.01
C TRP A 11 14.82 -0.32 -6.78
N PHE A 12 13.88 0.45 -6.23
CA PHE A 12 13.43 1.72 -6.80
C PHE A 12 14.60 2.70 -6.99
N ASP A 13 15.38 2.93 -5.93
CA ASP A 13 16.47 3.89 -5.91
C ASP A 13 17.57 3.58 -6.93
N ARG A 14 17.82 2.29 -7.18
CA ARG A 14 18.83 1.85 -8.16
C ARG A 14 18.39 1.97 -9.61
N TYR A 15 17.10 1.82 -9.90
CA TYR A 15 16.68 1.54 -11.26
C TYR A 15 15.59 2.44 -11.82
N GLN A 16 14.77 3.08 -10.99
CA GLN A 16 13.58 3.81 -11.46
C GLN A 16 13.91 5.02 -12.34
N TYR A 17 15.06 5.63 -12.17
CA TYR A 17 15.41 6.89 -12.85
C TYR A 17 16.15 6.72 -14.19
N GLU A 18 16.48 5.51 -14.56
CA GLU A 18 17.26 5.20 -15.77
C GLU A 18 16.49 4.38 -16.80
N ILE A 19 15.16 4.55 -16.84
CA ILE A 19 14.26 3.74 -17.67
C ILE A 19 13.45 4.61 -18.63
N ASP A 20 12.84 3.97 -19.63
CA ASP A 20 11.94 4.62 -20.57
C ASP A 20 10.47 4.33 -20.24
N TYR A 21 10.18 3.19 -19.60
CA TYR A 21 8.83 2.72 -19.28
C TYR A 21 8.76 2.19 -17.85
N ASP A 22 7.88 2.76 -17.04
CA ASP A 22 7.64 2.33 -15.66
C ASP A 22 6.32 1.54 -15.56
N ILE A 23 6.43 0.21 -15.51
CA ILE A 23 5.33 -0.68 -15.14
C ILE A 23 5.55 -1.31 -13.76
N GLY A 24 6.33 -0.65 -12.89
CA GLY A 24 6.59 -1.05 -11.52
C GLY A 24 5.86 -0.19 -10.48
N GLU A 25 5.49 1.08 -10.82
CA GLU A 25 4.80 1.97 -9.89
C GLU A 25 3.42 1.40 -9.49
N SER A 26 3.11 1.52 -8.21
CA SER A 26 1.87 0.97 -7.62
C SER A 26 0.75 2.00 -7.46
N GLY A 27 0.96 3.22 -7.91
CA GLY A 27 -0.03 4.31 -7.89
C GLY A 27 -0.74 4.48 -9.23
N VAL A 28 -1.58 5.50 -9.28
CA VAL A 28 -2.17 5.99 -10.52
C VAL A 28 -1.37 7.17 -11.05
N LYS A 29 -1.70 7.62 -12.27
CA LYS A 29 -1.11 8.79 -12.92
C LYS A 29 -0.96 9.98 -11.96
N PHE A 30 0.23 10.60 -11.96
CA PHE A 30 0.54 11.72 -11.09
C PHE A 30 -0.20 13.01 -11.50
N ARG A 31 -0.51 13.84 -10.51
CA ARG A 31 -1.21 15.11 -10.70
C ARG A 31 -0.31 16.29 -10.35
N THR A 32 -0.60 17.43 -10.97
CA THR A 32 0.01 18.71 -10.62
C THR A 32 -0.92 19.52 -9.71
N PRO A 33 -0.40 20.49 -8.93
CA PRO A 33 -1.21 21.42 -8.15
C PRO A 33 -2.22 22.18 -9.00
N ASP A 34 -1.83 22.58 -10.21
CA ASP A 34 -2.70 23.31 -11.16
C ASP A 34 -3.95 22.50 -11.55
N ALA A 35 -3.81 21.18 -11.73
CA ALA A 35 -4.94 20.28 -12.01
C ALA A 35 -5.99 20.26 -10.87
N LEU A 36 -5.60 20.73 -9.69
CA LEU A 36 -6.44 20.85 -8.48
C LEU A 36 -6.85 22.29 -8.19
N GLY A 37 -6.44 23.26 -9.03
CA GLY A 37 -6.71 24.68 -8.83
C GLY A 37 -5.98 25.30 -7.64
N VAL A 38 -4.80 24.78 -7.28
CA VAL A 38 -4.01 25.27 -6.14
C VAL A 38 -2.92 26.23 -6.62
N ASP A 39 -3.00 27.47 -6.16
CA ASP A 39 -1.96 28.50 -6.36
C ASP A 39 -0.95 28.41 -5.20
N LEU A 40 0.19 27.80 -5.47
CA LEU A 40 1.25 27.61 -4.47
C LEU A 40 1.82 28.94 -3.96
N GLY A 41 1.81 30.01 -4.78
CA GLY A 41 2.33 31.33 -4.40
C GLY A 41 1.54 32.03 -3.29
N LYS A 42 0.33 31.57 -3.00
CA LYS A 42 -0.53 32.14 -1.95
C LYS A 42 -0.45 31.41 -0.61
N ILE A 43 0.36 30.36 -0.50
CA ILE A 43 0.42 29.52 0.70
C ILE A 43 1.49 30.04 1.65
N GLY A 44 1.09 30.41 2.88
CA GLY A 44 2.03 30.79 3.94
C GLY A 44 2.78 29.57 4.50
N LEU A 45 4.11 29.63 4.54
CA LEU A 45 4.98 28.53 4.98
C LEU A 45 5.22 28.59 6.50
N ARG A 46 4.17 28.51 7.29
CA ARG A 46 4.24 28.44 8.76
C ARG A 46 4.01 27.02 9.26
N TYR A 47 4.36 26.77 10.53
CA TYR A 47 3.97 25.52 11.19
C TYR A 47 2.47 25.34 11.18
N GLY A 48 2.04 24.12 10.89
CA GLY A 48 0.64 23.69 10.93
C GLY A 48 0.21 23.21 12.33
N HIS A 49 -1.01 22.70 12.43
CA HIS A 49 -1.47 22.01 13.63
C HIS A 49 -0.79 20.62 13.74
N HIS A 50 -0.45 20.21 14.95
CA HIS A 50 0.28 18.94 15.17
C HIS A 50 -0.47 17.70 14.65
N ARG A 51 -1.81 17.68 14.79
CA ARG A 51 -2.64 16.62 14.22
C ARG A 51 -3.06 16.84 12.76
N GLY A 52 -2.61 17.95 12.13
CA GLY A 52 -3.00 18.37 10.80
C GLY A 52 -4.07 19.44 10.77
N ALA A 53 -4.23 20.11 9.60
CA ALA A 53 -5.17 21.21 9.42
C ALA A 53 -6.61 20.82 9.77
N PRO A 54 -7.34 21.65 10.55
CA PRO A 54 -8.70 21.32 11.00
C PRO A 54 -9.67 21.03 9.84
N GLU A 55 -9.60 21.81 8.76
CA GLU A 55 -10.42 21.60 7.57
C GLU A 55 -10.15 20.24 6.91
N LEU A 56 -8.86 19.88 6.77
CA LEU A 56 -8.46 18.59 6.20
C LEU A 56 -8.97 17.42 7.06
N ARG A 57 -8.83 17.51 8.38
CA ARG A 57 -9.33 16.49 9.31
C ARG A 57 -10.86 16.37 9.27
N SER A 58 -11.57 17.49 9.11
CA SER A 58 -13.03 17.47 8.95
C SER A 58 -13.44 16.71 7.69
N LEU A 59 -12.88 17.06 6.53
CA LEU A 59 -13.15 16.37 5.25
C LEU A 59 -12.80 14.88 5.29
N ILE A 60 -11.78 14.50 6.06
CA ILE A 60 -11.42 13.10 6.23
C ILE A 60 -12.44 12.42 7.15
N SER A 61 -12.81 13.00 8.28
CA SER A 61 -13.76 12.38 9.21
C SER A 61 -15.13 12.11 8.60
N GLU A 62 -15.56 12.92 7.63
CA GLU A 62 -16.80 12.69 6.87
C GLU A 62 -16.80 11.38 6.05
N GLN A 63 -15.63 10.75 5.86
CA GLN A 63 -15.50 9.46 5.18
C GLN A 63 -15.65 8.26 6.13
N TYR A 64 -15.73 8.51 7.43
CA TYR A 64 -15.80 7.51 8.49
C TYR A 64 -17.08 7.69 9.30
N GLU A 65 -17.96 6.71 9.24
CA GLU A 65 -19.18 6.75 10.04
C GLU A 65 -18.83 6.74 11.54
N GLY A 66 -19.39 7.67 12.28
CA GLY A 66 -19.22 7.77 13.73
C GLY A 66 -17.95 8.49 14.21
N LEU A 67 -16.95 8.74 13.36
CA LEU A 67 -15.72 9.41 13.76
C LEU A 67 -15.83 10.94 13.69
N LYS A 68 -15.12 11.60 14.62
CA LYS A 68 -15.00 13.07 14.69
C LYS A 68 -13.60 13.51 14.20
N PRO A 69 -13.38 14.80 13.87
CA PRO A 69 -12.08 15.31 13.44
C PRO A 69 -10.94 15.14 14.44
N ASP A 70 -11.21 15.01 15.73
CA ASP A 70 -10.20 14.74 16.77
C ASP A 70 -9.72 13.28 16.81
N GLN A 71 -10.43 12.40 16.12
CA GLN A 71 -10.07 11.00 15.89
C GLN A 71 -9.27 10.80 14.59
N ILE A 72 -8.76 11.87 13.99
CA ILE A 72 -7.93 11.85 12.77
C ILE A 72 -6.57 12.51 13.08
N ALA A 73 -5.48 11.84 12.71
CA ALA A 73 -4.14 12.41 12.65
C ALA A 73 -3.59 12.38 11.23
N ILE A 74 -3.19 13.53 10.70
CA ILE A 74 -2.53 13.63 9.41
C ILE A 74 -1.07 13.22 9.56
N THR A 75 -0.53 12.46 8.61
CA THR A 75 0.82 11.91 8.63
C THR A 75 1.60 12.26 7.37
N THR A 76 2.92 12.14 7.42
CA THR A 76 3.82 12.30 6.26
C THR A 76 3.78 11.06 5.37
N GLY A 77 2.59 10.80 4.78
CA GLY A 77 2.26 9.57 4.07
C GLY A 77 2.02 8.39 5.00
N SER A 78 1.64 7.24 4.41
CA SER A 78 1.38 6.01 5.15
C SER A 78 2.61 5.42 5.84
N SER A 79 3.82 5.72 5.37
CA SER A 79 5.05 5.20 5.99
C SER A 79 5.26 5.76 7.41
N GLU A 80 5.00 7.06 7.64
CA GLU A 80 5.01 7.63 9.00
C GLU A 80 3.85 7.07 9.83
N ALA A 81 2.66 6.90 9.23
CA ALA A 81 1.52 6.29 9.90
C ALA A 81 1.84 4.90 10.44
N ASN A 82 2.41 4.03 9.60
CA ASN A 82 2.84 2.69 9.99
C ASN A 82 3.82 2.74 11.17
N PHE A 83 4.87 3.55 11.06
CA PHE A 83 5.86 3.70 12.12
C PHE A 83 5.21 4.16 13.43
N ALA A 84 4.41 5.23 13.36
CA ALA A 84 3.80 5.84 14.54
C ALA A 84 2.81 4.90 15.25
N VAL A 85 1.95 4.18 14.49
CA VAL A 85 0.99 3.23 15.07
C VAL A 85 1.73 2.03 15.68
N ILE A 86 2.70 1.45 14.98
CA ILE A 86 3.47 0.30 15.50
C ILE A 86 4.19 0.69 16.80
N VAL A 87 4.89 1.81 16.80
CA VAL A 87 5.61 2.29 17.99
C VAL A 87 4.63 2.59 19.14
N SER A 88 3.52 3.25 18.87
CA SER A 88 2.56 3.66 19.90
C SER A 88 1.82 2.50 20.58
N LEU A 89 1.69 1.34 19.92
CA LEU A 89 0.91 0.22 20.44
C LEU A 89 1.73 -1.00 20.84
N VAL A 90 2.96 -1.16 20.33
CA VAL A 90 3.74 -2.39 20.52
C VAL A 90 5.01 -2.14 21.35
N SER A 91 5.51 -0.90 21.47
CA SER A 91 6.77 -0.61 22.18
C SER A 91 6.73 -0.87 23.70
N ASP A 92 5.57 -0.80 24.31
CA ASP A 92 5.39 -1.03 25.76
C ASP A 92 5.23 -2.52 26.12
N GLY A 93 5.56 -3.40 25.20
CA GLY A 93 5.48 -4.86 25.35
C GLY A 93 4.32 -5.48 24.54
N GLY A 94 4.41 -6.80 24.34
CA GLY A 94 3.51 -7.55 23.47
C GLY A 94 4.13 -7.83 22.11
N SER A 95 3.33 -8.35 21.20
CA SER A 95 3.74 -8.70 19.84
C SER A 95 2.76 -8.16 18.81
N MET A 96 3.14 -8.24 17.54
CA MET A 96 2.22 -7.95 16.44
C MET A 96 2.21 -9.07 15.41
N ILE A 97 1.13 -9.12 14.62
CA ILE A 97 0.98 -10.00 13.47
C ILE A 97 0.88 -9.15 12.22
N VAL A 98 1.68 -9.50 11.21
CA VAL A 98 1.73 -8.76 9.95
C VAL A 98 1.31 -9.64 8.79
N GLN A 99 0.29 -9.24 8.05
CA GLN A 99 -0.05 -9.88 6.78
C GLN A 99 1.15 -9.86 5.82
N HIS A 100 1.44 -10.99 5.17
CA HIS A 100 2.54 -11.14 4.22
C HIS A 100 2.11 -11.99 3.00
N PRO A 101 2.43 -11.60 1.75
CA PRO A 101 3.22 -10.43 1.38
C PRO A 101 2.47 -9.11 1.63
N ASN A 102 3.23 -8.04 1.84
CA ASN A 102 2.70 -6.71 2.09
C ASN A 102 3.75 -5.62 1.77
N TYR A 103 3.37 -4.34 1.91
CA TYR A 103 4.33 -3.25 1.84
C TYR A 103 5.38 -3.39 2.95
N PRO A 104 6.68 -3.38 2.59
CA PRO A 104 7.76 -3.75 3.52
C PRO A 104 7.80 -2.99 4.83
N SER A 105 7.39 -1.72 4.88
CA SER A 105 7.44 -0.96 6.13
C SER A 105 6.65 -1.61 7.28
N LEU A 106 5.60 -2.38 6.97
CA LEU A 106 4.77 -3.03 7.98
C LEU A 106 5.51 -4.14 8.75
N TYR A 107 6.48 -4.83 8.11
CA TYR A 107 7.27 -5.87 8.77
C TYR A 107 8.74 -5.49 9.00
N GLU A 108 9.30 -4.52 8.26
CA GLU A 108 10.66 -4.06 8.49
C GLU A 108 10.76 -3.10 9.68
N VAL A 109 9.74 -2.31 9.96
CA VAL A 109 9.72 -1.45 11.15
C VAL A 109 9.82 -2.28 12.44
N PRO A 110 8.93 -3.25 12.70
CA PRO A 110 9.05 -4.06 13.92
C PRO A 110 10.36 -4.87 13.96
N ARG A 111 10.83 -5.40 12.81
CA ARG A 111 12.12 -6.09 12.72
C ARG A 111 13.27 -5.18 13.15
N SER A 112 13.34 -3.96 12.61
CA SER A 112 14.42 -3.00 12.89
C SER A 112 14.43 -2.52 14.33
N LEU A 113 13.25 -2.38 14.93
CA LEU A 113 13.08 -2.00 16.32
C LEU A 113 13.31 -3.16 17.29
N GLY A 114 13.37 -4.41 16.81
CA GLY A 114 13.48 -5.61 17.64
C GLY A 114 12.17 -5.95 18.35
N LEU A 115 11.03 -5.49 17.82
CA LEU A 115 9.71 -5.80 18.36
C LEU A 115 9.30 -7.24 17.97
N PRO A 116 8.73 -8.03 18.89
CA PRO A 116 8.23 -9.37 18.58
C PRO A 116 7.12 -9.29 17.53
N HIS A 117 7.27 -10.03 16.42
CA HIS A 117 6.27 -10.07 15.36
C HIS A 117 6.25 -11.43 14.66
N ASP A 118 5.07 -11.82 14.18
CA ASP A 118 4.84 -13.00 13.37
C ASP A 118 4.26 -12.61 12.01
N LEU A 119 4.61 -13.37 10.96
CA LEU A 119 4.08 -13.14 9.62
C LEU A 119 2.86 -14.04 9.38
N PHE A 120 1.72 -13.43 9.17
CA PHE A 120 0.51 -14.09 8.69
C PHE A 120 0.57 -14.25 7.17
N ARG A 121 1.02 -15.44 6.72
CA ARG A 121 1.32 -15.70 5.31
C ARG A 121 0.08 -16.03 4.49
N LEU A 122 -0.23 -15.17 3.50
CA LEU A 122 -1.16 -15.47 2.44
C LEU A 122 -0.48 -16.36 1.39
N ARG A 123 -1.21 -17.29 0.79
CA ARG A 123 -0.69 -18.26 -0.16
C ARG A 123 -1.32 -18.09 -1.53
N PHE A 124 -0.52 -18.26 -2.57
CA PHE A 124 -1.00 -18.21 -3.96
C PHE A 124 -2.05 -19.28 -4.23
N GLU A 125 -1.84 -20.49 -3.72
CA GLU A 125 -2.73 -21.66 -3.86
C GLU A 125 -4.10 -21.44 -3.19
N GLU A 126 -4.20 -20.49 -2.26
CA GLU A 126 -5.40 -20.07 -1.54
C GLU A 126 -5.90 -18.70 -2.05
N GLU A 127 -5.50 -18.31 -3.26
CA GLU A 127 -5.86 -17.02 -3.89
C GLU A 127 -5.58 -15.80 -3.00
N PHE A 128 -4.55 -15.87 -2.14
CA PHE A 128 -4.18 -14.84 -1.16
C PHE A 128 -5.33 -14.45 -0.22
N THR A 129 -6.19 -15.38 0.11
CA THR A 129 -7.31 -15.17 1.04
C THR A 129 -6.86 -15.19 2.50
N THR A 130 -7.60 -14.46 3.34
CA THR A 130 -7.36 -14.43 4.80
C THR A 130 -8.04 -15.62 5.47
N ASP A 131 -7.25 -16.52 6.02
CA ASP A 131 -7.70 -17.68 6.80
C ASP A 131 -7.82 -17.29 8.28
N LEU A 132 -9.06 -17.24 8.82
CA LEU A 132 -9.32 -16.87 10.20
C LEU A 132 -8.75 -17.88 11.21
N GLY A 133 -8.79 -19.18 10.91
CA GLY A 133 -8.25 -20.20 11.81
C GLY A 133 -6.76 -20.03 12.04
N ARG A 134 -5.99 -19.80 10.96
CA ARG A 134 -4.56 -19.51 11.08
C ARG A 134 -4.26 -18.18 11.78
N LEU A 135 -5.10 -17.16 11.58
CA LEU A 135 -4.93 -15.89 12.29
C LEU A 135 -5.16 -16.10 13.79
N GLU A 136 -6.20 -16.82 14.17
CA GLU A 136 -6.52 -17.14 15.56
C GLU A 136 -5.41 -17.95 16.24
N GLU A 137 -4.84 -18.95 15.55
CA GLU A 137 -3.70 -19.74 16.05
C GLU A 137 -2.48 -18.85 16.34
N LEU A 138 -2.17 -17.90 15.47
CA LEU A 138 -1.08 -16.96 15.70
C LEU A 138 -1.37 -16.04 16.89
N MET A 139 -2.60 -15.54 17.04
CA MET A 139 -2.98 -14.70 18.17
C MET A 139 -2.91 -15.42 19.51
N LYS A 140 -3.23 -16.71 19.55
CA LYS A 140 -3.11 -17.56 20.75
C LYS A 140 -1.65 -17.85 21.15
N SER A 141 -0.71 -17.77 20.21
CA SER A 141 0.69 -18.12 20.46
C SER A 141 1.45 -17.10 21.30
N ARG A 142 1.00 -15.83 21.31
CA ARG A 142 1.63 -14.72 22.05
C ARG A 142 0.59 -13.67 22.45
N GLN A 143 0.97 -12.81 23.37
CA GLN A 143 0.18 -11.62 23.69
C GLN A 143 0.26 -10.61 22.51
N THR A 144 -0.64 -10.79 21.54
CA THR A 144 -0.74 -9.89 20.38
C THR A 144 -1.40 -8.58 20.79
N LYS A 145 -0.79 -7.44 20.42
CA LYS A 145 -1.34 -6.10 20.63
C LYS A 145 -1.82 -5.46 19.33
N LEU A 146 -1.24 -5.86 18.21
CA LEU A 146 -1.54 -5.28 16.91
C LEU A 146 -1.56 -6.35 15.82
N VAL A 147 -2.60 -6.36 15.01
CA VAL A 147 -2.67 -7.09 13.75
C VAL A 147 -2.68 -6.09 12.61
N THR A 148 -1.85 -6.28 11.58
CA THR A 148 -1.85 -5.40 10.40
C THR A 148 -2.29 -6.15 9.16
N LEU A 149 -3.32 -5.64 8.49
CA LEU A 149 -3.84 -6.14 7.22
C LEU A 149 -3.93 -5.01 6.20
N THR A 150 -3.80 -5.34 4.92
CA THR A 150 -3.89 -4.39 3.80
C THR A 150 -4.89 -4.88 2.77
N HIS A 151 -5.92 -4.09 2.47
CA HIS A 151 -6.90 -4.40 1.41
C HIS A 151 -7.42 -3.14 0.73
N PRO A 152 -7.43 -3.10 -0.63
CA PRO A 152 -6.74 -4.04 -1.52
C PRO A 152 -5.26 -4.18 -1.20
N ASN A 153 -4.73 -5.41 -1.27
CA ASN A 153 -3.36 -5.70 -0.87
C ASN A 153 -2.33 -5.28 -1.94
N ASN A 154 -1.23 -4.72 -1.51
CA ASN A 154 -0.01 -4.59 -2.30
C ASN A 154 1.00 -5.63 -1.80
N PRO A 155 1.42 -6.61 -2.63
CA PRO A 155 1.38 -6.56 -4.11
C PRO A 155 0.25 -7.38 -4.77
N THR A 156 -0.57 -8.12 -4.05
CA THR A 156 -1.41 -9.20 -4.63
C THR A 156 -2.69 -8.70 -5.32
N GLY A 157 -3.17 -7.50 -4.98
CA GLY A 157 -4.48 -7.01 -5.43
C GLY A 157 -5.68 -7.75 -4.80
N SER A 158 -5.45 -8.59 -3.79
CA SER A 158 -6.53 -9.26 -3.05
C SER A 158 -7.35 -8.25 -2.25
N VAL A 159 -8.64 -8.53 -2.11
CA VAL A 159 -9.61 -7.72 -1.34
C VAL A 159 -10.26 -8.56 -0.27
N ILE A 160 -10.94 -7.89 0.66
CA ILE A 160 -11.71 -8.53 1.71
C ILE A 160 -13.19 -8.15 1.57
N SER A 161 -14.10 -9.05 1.93
CA SER A 161 -15.53 -8.71 2.05
C SER A 161 -15.81 -8.01 3.38
N GLU A 162 -16.92 -7.27 3.46
CA GLU A 162 -17.35 -6.65 4.72
C GLU A 162 -17.58 -7.70 5.81
N GLU A 163 -18.23 -8.80 5.47
CA GLU A 163 -18.47 -9.91 6.39
C GLU A 163 -17.14 -10.43 6.99
N ARG A 164 -16.17 -10.74 6.13
CA ARG A 164 -14.86 -11.23 6.58
C ARG A 164 -14.09 -10.19 7.40
N LEU A 165 -14.20 -8.90 7.06
CA LEU A 165 -13.57 -7.84 7.85
C LEU A 165 -14.18 -7.77 9.26
N ARG A 166 -15.51 -7.91 9.39
CA ARG A 166 -16.20 -7.94 10.69
C ARG A 166 -15.77 -9.15 11.53
N GLU A 167 -15.72 -10.35 10.94
CA GLU A 167 -15.24 -11.56 11.63
C GLU A 167 -13.80 -11.40 12.15
N ILE A 168 -12.92 -10.76 11.37
CA ILE A 168 -11.54 -10.47 11.78
C ILE A 168 -11.53 -9.47 12.95
N ILE A 169 -12.32 -8.42 12.88
CA ILE A 169 -12.42 -7.42 13.96
C ILE A 169 -12.91 -8.09 15.24
N GLU A 170 -13.97 -8.89 15.19
CA GLU A 170 -14.49 -9.63 16.35
C GLU A 170 -13.43 -10.55 16.97
N LEU A 171 -12.66 -11.26 16.13
CA LEU A 171 -11.55 -12.08 16.61
C LEU A 171 -10.49 -11.24 17.33
N ILE A 172 -10.10 -10.12 16.77
CA ILE A 172 -9.06 -9.23 17.33
C ILE A 172 -9.54 -8.60 18.65
N GLU A 173 -10.78 -8.14 18.71
CA GLU A 173 -11.43 -7.63 19.93
C GLU A 173 -11.44 -8.67 21.06
N SER A 174 -11.76 -9.93 20.73
CA SER A 174 -11.78 -11.03 21.72
C SER A 174 -10.43 -11.28 22.38
N HIS A 175 -9.34 -10.78 21.78
CA HIS A 175 -7.97 -10.88 22.31
C HIS A 175 -7.42 -9.55 22.88
N ASP A 176 -8.26 -8.52 23.05
CA ASP A 176 -7.85 -7.19 23.52
C ASP A 176 -6.69 -6.59 22.69
N ALA A 177 -6.76 -6.76 21.37
CA ALA A 177 -5.79 -6.27 20.41
C ALA A 177 -6.41 -5.23 19.48
N PHE A 178 -5.57 -4.54 18.70
CA PHE A 178 -5.99 -3.59 17.67
C PHE A 178 -5.75 -4.15 16.27
N LEU A 179 -6.65 -3.81 15.34
CA LEU A 179 -6.43 -3.94 13.91
C LEU A 179 -5.88 -2.64 13.34
N LEU A 180 -4.72 -2.64 12.69
CA LEU A 180 -4.33 -1.61 11.72
C LEU A 180 -4.70 -2.09 10.33
N HIS A 181 -5.75 -1.52 9.76
CA HIS A 181 -6.17 -1.81 8.39
C HIS A 181 -5.59 -0.75 7.45
N ASP A 182 -4.63 -1.17 6.63
CA ASP A 182 -4.07 -0.33 5.57
C ASP A 182 -5.04 -0.29 4.39
N GLU A 183 -5.71 0.84 4.24
CA GLU A 183 -6.73 1.12 3.24
C GLU A 183 -6.20 1.98 2.07
N THR A 184 -4.87 2.02 1.88
CA THR A 184 -4.19 2.84 0.86
C THR A 184 -4.80 2.69 -0.54
N TYR A 185 -5.30 1.50 -0.87
CA TYR A 185 -5.91 1.20 -2.17
C TYR A 185 -7.43 1.08 -2.13
N ARG A 186 -8.08 1.39 -1.02
CA ARG A 186 -9.54 1.22 -0.84
C ARG A 186 -10.34 1.87 -1.94
N GLU A 187 -9.98 3.09 -2.35
CA GLU A 187 -10.65 3.86 -3.40
C GLU A 187 -10.44 3.28 -4.83
N LEU A 188 -9.52 2.32 -4.96
CA LEU A 188 -9.20 1.60 -6.19
C LEU A 188 -9.77 0.17 -6.20
N SER A 189 -10.69 -0.18 -5.31
CA SER A 189 -11.43 -1.44 -5.37
C SER A 189 -12.30 -1.48 -6.63
N PHE A 190 -12.32 -2.63 -7.32
CA PHE A 190 -13.13 -2.77 -8.55
C PHE A 190 -14.62 -2.88 -8.25
N ASN A 191 -14.96 -3.43 -7.10
CA ASN A 191 -16.32 -3.44 -6.56
C ASN A 191 -16.42 -2.48 -5.37
N LYS A 192 -17.62 -2.31 -4.83
CA LYS A 192 -17.84 -1.52 -3.61
C LYS A 192 -16.96 -2.08 -2.47
N PRO A 193 -16.01 -1.29 -1.93
CA PRO A 193 -15.21 -1.74 -0.80
C PRO A 193 -16.07 -1.86 0.47
N PRO A 194 -15.64 -2.65 1.47
CA PRO A 194 -16.25 -2.64 2.80
C PRO A 194 -16.18 -1.23 3.42
N PRO A 195 -16.98 -0.93 4.45
CA PRO A 195 -16.77 0.29 5.25
C PRO A 195 -15.33 0.36 5.75
N PRO A 196 -14.75 1.57 5.99
CA PRO A 196 -13.47 1.68 6.64
C PRO A 196 -13.47 0.98 8.00
N ALA A 197 -12.38 0.29 8.34
CA ALA A 197 -12.33 -0.52 9.56
C ALA A 197 -12.59 0.30 10.83
N ALA A 198 -12.06 1.52 10.90
CA ALA A 198 -12.28 2.43 12.03
C ALA A 198 -13.76 2.87 12.19
N SER A 199 -14.62 2.68 11.18
CA SER A 199 -16.07 2.89 11.30
C SER A 199 -16.82 1.68 11.88
N LEU A 200 -16.12 0.55 12.07
CA LEU A 200 -16.76 -0.71 12.48
C LEU A 200 -16.48 -1.04 13.95
N SER A 201 -15.42 -0.49 14.55
CA SER A 201 -15.02 -0.85 15.91
C SER A 201 -14.02 0.15 16.50
N ASP A 202 -14.06 0.31 17.83
CA ASP A 202 -13.05 1.02 18.61
C ASP A 202 -11.73 0.23 18.76
N HIS A 203 -11.65 -1.01 18.31
CA HIS A 203 -10.41 -1.80 18.18
C HIS A 203 -9.83 -1.77 16.77
N ALA A 204 -10.38 -0.96 15.87
CA ALA A 204 -9.92 -0.85 14.50
C ALA A 204 -9.37 0.55 14.19
N ILE A 205 -8.27 0.56 13.48
CA ILE A 205 -7.54 1.75 13.03
C ILE A 205 -7.47 1.67 11.50
N SER A 206 -8.00 2.66 10.81
CA SER A 206 -7.83 2.81 9.37
C SER A 206 -6.64 3.71 9.06
N MET A 207 -5.83 3.31 8.09
CA MET A 207 -4.74 4.12 7.58
C MET A 207 -4.83 4.22 6.06
N THR A 208 -4.57 5.40 5.51
CA THR A 208 -4.52 5.60 4.06
C THR A 208 -3.64 6.80 3.67
N THR A 209 -3.53 7.10 2.37
CA THR A 209 -2.65 8.15 1.84
C THR A 209 -3.18 8.75 0.54
N MET A 210 -2.77 9.99 0.27
CA MET A 210 -3.00 10.67 -1.03
C MET A 210 -2.11 10.14 -2.16
N SER A 211 -1.13 9.28 -1.85
CA SER A 211 -0.09 8.87 -2.80
C SER A 211 -0.62 7.98 -3.93
N LYS A 212 -1.59 7.10 -3.67
CA LYS A 212 -1.98 6.05 -4.62
C LYS A 212 -3.25 6.40 -5.40
N GLY A 213 -4.42 6.32 -4.79
CA GLY A 213 -5.68 6.61 -5.48
C GLY A 213 -5.85 8.05 -5.97
N TYR A 214 -5.20 8.99 -5.32
CA TYR A 214 -5.26 10.41 -5.72
C TYR A 214 -4.12 10.83 -6.65
N GLY A 215 -3.08 10.02 -6.85
CA GLY A 215 -1.93 10.33 -7.71
C GLY A 215 -1.07 11.50 -7.20
N LEU A 216 -0.92 11.62 -5.87
CA LEU A 216 -0.23 12.73 -5.21
C LEU A 216 0.91 12.25 -4.27
N PRO A 217 1.83 11.36 -4.71
CA PRO A 217 2.85 10.83 -3.81
C PRO A 217 3.83 11.91 -3.30
N GLY A 218 4.10 12.94 -4.10
CA GLY A 218 5.07 13.99 -3.78
C GLY A 218 4.64 14.93 -2.66
N ILE A 219 3.35 15.03 -2.34
CA ILE A 219 2.90 15.92 -1.25
C ILE A 219 3.13 15.33 0.15
N ARG A 220 3.42 14.03 0.24
CA ARG A 220 3.66 13.33 1.51
C ARG A 220 2.53 13.53 2.53
N VAL A 221 1.30 13.23 2.14
CA VAL A 221 0.12 13.29 3.02
C VAL A 221 -0.57 11.93 3.09
N GLY A 222 -0.77 11.45 4.30
CA GLY A 222 -1.60 10.33 4.67
C GLY A 222 -2.33 10.65 5.97
N TRP A 223 -3.06 9.71 6.52
CA TRP A 223 -3.72 9.86 7.81
C TRP A 223 -3.98 8.52 8.49
N VAL A 224 -4.15 8.63 9.80
CA VAL A 224 -4.66 7.57 10.68
C VAL A 224 -6.02 8.03 11.21
N ALA A 225 -7.00 7.14 11.17
CA ALA A 225 -8.32 7.32 11.75
C ALA A 225 -8.60 6.19 12.74
N GLY A 226 -9.11 6.49 13.93
CA GLY A 226 -9.37 5.47 14.95
C GLY A 226 -9.71 6.05 16.32
N PRO A 227 -9.66 5.25 17.40
CA PRO A 227 -9.97 5.69 18.76
C PRO A 227 -9.13 6.89 19.19
N ALA A 228 -9.76 7.83 19.88
CA ALA A 228 -9.10 9.08 20.32
C ALA A 228 -7.81 8.83 21.12
N GLU A 229 -7.79 7.81 21.96
CA GLU A 229 -6.61 7.43 22.74
C GLU A 229 -5.44 6.94 21.88
N VAL A 230 -5.74 6.21 20.79
CA VAL A 230 -4.72 5.79 19.83
C VAL A 230 -4.20 6.99 19.04
N ILE A 231 -5.08 7.89 18.61
CA ILE A 231 -4.71 9.12 17.90
C ILE A 231 -3.81 10.01 18.77
N GLU A 232 -4.06 10.07 20.08
CA GLU A 232 -3.19 10.79 21.04
C GLU A 232 -1.78 10.19 21.08
N LYS A 233 -1.69 8.87 21.24
CA LYS A 233 -0.40 8.14 21.24
C LYS A 233 0.36 8.31 19.92
N VAL A 234 -0.34 8.19 18.78
CA VAL A 234 0.23 8.42 17.44
C VAL A 234 0.73 9.85 17.30
N THR A 235 0.00 10.84 17.81
CA THR A 235 0.41 12.24 17.79
C THR A 235 1.68 12.44 18.59
N ALA A 236 1.77 11.88 19.80
CA ALA A 236 2.96 11.97 20.65
C ALA A 236 4.21 11.37 19.98
N VAL A 237 4.10 10.24 19.28
CA VAL A 237 5.20 9.65 18.49
C VAL A 237 5.59 10.59 17.35
N ARG A 238 4.62 11.15 16.61
CA ARG A 238 4.89 12.07 15.50
C ARG A 238 5.59 13.34 15.91
N GLU A 239 5.26 13.90 17.09
CA GLU A 239 5.94 15.08 17.63
C GLU A 239 7.45 14.86 17.85
N GLN A 240 7.89 13.62 18.05
CA GLN A 240 9.31 13.27 18.13
C GLN A 240 10.00 13.14 16.74
N ILE A 241 9.23 13.14 15.64
CA ILE A 241 9.75 12.93 14.28
C ILE A 241 9.60 14.18 13.42
N THR A 242 8.37 14.69 13.25
CA THR A 242 8.03 15.72 12.28
C THR A 242 7.30 16.93 12.87
N ILE A 243 6.88 16.89 14.14
CA ILE A 243 6.10 17.92 14.85
C ILE A 243 4.72 18.13 14.17
N CYS A 244 4.70 18.60 12.91
CA CYS A 244 3.50 18.81 12.10
C CYS A 244 3.81 18.51 10.63
N ASN A 245 2.76 18.38 9.82
CA ASN A 245 2.89 18.16 8.38
C ASN A 245 3.32 19.45 7.64
N ASN A 246 3.77 19.28 6.40
CA ASN A 246 4.04 20.42 5.53
C ASN A 246 2.72 21.08 5.09
N SER A 247 2.65 22.41 5.20
CA SER A 247 1.46 23.19 4.86
C SER A 247 1.07 23.12 3.38
N LEU A 248 2.04 23.02 2.47
CA LEU A 248 1.79 22.87 1.03
C LEU A 248 1.04 21.56 0.75
N GLY A 249 1.49 20.45 1.34
CA GLY A 249 0.87 19.14 1.17
C GLY A 249 -0.57 19.12 1.70
N GLU A 250 -0.81 19.71 2.88
CA GLU A 250 -2.16 19.76 3.46
C GLU A 250 -3.14 20.59 2.63
N VAL A 251 -2.71 21.73 2.06
CA VAL A 251 -3.55 22.55 1.17
C VAL A 251 -3.90 21.80 -0.11
N ILE A 252 -2.93 21.13 -0.73
CA ILE A 252 -3.15 20.33 -1.93
C ILE A 252 -4.09 19.15 -1.62
N ALA A 253 -3.87 18.44 -0.50
CA ALA A 253 -4.73 17.33 -0.06
C ALA A 253 -6.17 17.80 0.21
N THR A 254 -6.35 18.94 0.85
CA THR A 254 -7.66 19.56 1.10
C THR A 254 -8.39 19.85 -0.22
N SER A 255 -7.69 20.45 -1.20
CA SER A 255 -8.27 20.72 -2.53
C SER A 255 -8.63 19.43 -3.27
N ALA A 256 -7.80 18.40 -3.17
CA ALA A 256 -8.08 17.10 -3.79
C ALA A 256 -9.30 16.41 -3.16
N LEU A 257 -9.44 16.43 -1.83
CA LEU A 257 -10.59 15.83 -1.14
C LEU A 257 -11.91 16.55 -1.44
N LYS A 258 -11.90 17.86 -1.58
CA LYS A 258 -13.08 18.63 -2.04
C LYS A 258 -13.54 18.23 -3.47
N GLN A 259 -12.65 17.61 -4.24
CA GLN A 259 -12.91 17.16 -5.61
C GLN A 259 -12.89 15.63 -5.72
N LYS A 260 -12.98 14.92 -4.58
CA LYS A 260 -12.80 13.47 -4.47
C LYS A 260 -13.59 12.70 -5.53
N ASP A 261 -14.88 12.93 -5.65
CA ASP A 261 -15.74 12.14 -6.53
C ASP A 261 -15.34 12.27 -7.99
N ARG A 262 -15.03 13.51 -8.45
CA ARG A 262 -14.56 13.76 -9.80
C ARG A 262 -13.22 13.07 -10.08
N ILE A 263 -12.30 13.19 -9.14
CA ILE A 263 -10.96 12.61 -9.26
C ILE A 263 -11.05 11.10 -9.35
N LEU A 264 -11.76 10.47 -8.41
CA LEU A 264 -11.80 9.02 -8.29
C LEU A 264 -12.64 8.37 -9.40
N LYS A 265 -13.68 9.06 -9.92
CA LYS A 265 -14.40 8.59 -11.10
C LYS A 265 -13.45 8.44 -12.29
N ASN A 266 -12.68 9.48 -12.62
CA ASN A 266 -11.75 9.46 -13.74
C ASN A 266 -10.65 8.41 -13.55
N VAL A 267 -10.15 8.26 -12.32
CA VAL A 267 -9.14 7.27 -11.97
C VAL A 267 -9.67 5.85 -12.16
N ARG A 268 -10.86 5.54 -11.68
CA ARG A 268 -11.47 4.20 -11.82
C ARG A 268 -11.72 3.83 -13.29
N GLU A 269 -12.21 4.78 -14.09
CA GLU A 269 -12.41 4.57 -15.53
C GLU A 269 -11.09 4.29 -16.27
N HIS A 270 -10.04 5.03 -15.92
CA HIS A 270 -8.69 4.80 -16.47
C HIS A 270 -8.12 3.45 -16.04
N LEU A 271 -8.19 3.17 -14.74
CA LEU A 271 -7.70 1.91 -14.16
C LEU A 271 -8.40 0.69 -14.75
N HIS A 272 -9.72 0.77 -14.96
CA HIS A 272 -10.48 -0.31 -15.59
C HIS A 272 -9.99 -0.60 -17.03
N ARG A 273 -9.74 0.44 -17.83
CA ARG A 273 -9.19 0.26 -19.18
C ARG A 273 -7.81 -0.42 -19.16
N ASN A 274 -6.94 0.02 -18.26
CA ASN A 274 -5.61 -0.58 -18.12
C ASN A 274 -5.66 -2.02 -17.58
N PHE A 275 -6.61 -2.30 -16.69
CA PHE A 275 -6.83 -3.65 -16.20
C PHE A 275 -7.23 -4.60 -17.33
N GLU A 276 -8.09 -4.18 -18.25
CA GLU A 276 -8.43 -4.95 -19.43
C GLU A 276 -7.24 -5.16 -20.40
N LEU A 277 -6.29 -4.21 -20.46
CA LEU A 277 -5.06 -4.38 -21.22
C LEU A 277 -4.17 -5.48 -20.62
N ILE A 278 -3.87 -5.41 -19.33
CA ILE A 278 -3.04 -6.44 -18.68
C ILE A 278 -3.71 -7.81 -18.67
N LYS A 279 -5.03 -7.87 -18.50
CA LYS A 279 -5.80 -9.13 -18.53
C LYS A 279 -5.67 -9.82 -19.89
N ARG A 280 -5.84 -9.08 -20.99
CA ARG A 280 -5.65 -9.62 -22.35
C ARG A 280 -4.21 -10.05 -22.61
N TRP A 281 -3.24 -9.29 -22.09
CA TRP A 281 -1.83 -9.65 -22.22
C TRP A 281 -1.52 -10.93 -21.44
N MET A 282 -1.97 -11.04 -20.19
CA MET A 282 -1.78 -12.24 -19.34
C MET A 282 -2.38 -13.51 -19.98
N ALA A 283 -3.55 -13.41 -20.62
CA ALA A 283 -4.18 -14.55 -21.30
C ALA A 283 -3.30 -15.17 -22.41
N ASN A 284 -2.32 -14.43 -22.92
CA ASN A 284 -1.38 -14.88 -23.95
C ASN A 284 0.00 -15.26 -23.38
N GLN A 285 0.18 -15.29 -22.05
CA GLN A 285 1.46 -15.63 -21.41
C GLN A 285 1.46 -17.08 -20.90
N ASN A 286 2.21 -17.95 -21.58
CA ASN A 286 2.31 -19.36 -21.17
C ASN A 286 3.27 -19.60 -20.01
N GLN A 287 4.19 -18.66 -19.75
CA GLN A 287 5.25 -18.76 -18.73
C GLN A 287 4.84 -18.19 -17.37
N LEU A 288 3.77 -17.42 -17.33
CA LEU A 288 3.22 -16.80 -16.14
C LEU A 288 1.88 -17.42 -15.74
N GLU A 289 1.58 -17.35 -14.47
CA GLU A 289 0.25 -17.56 -13.89
C GLU A 289 -0.03 -16.49 -12.86
N TRP A 290 -1.28 -16.14 -12.64
CA TRP A 290 -1.67 -15.11 -11.69
C TRP A 290 -3.01 -15.38 -11.05
N ILE A 291 -3.20 -14.80 -9.88
CA ILE A 291 -4.52 -14.56 -9.32
C ILE A 291 -4.95 -13.18 -9.81
N GLU A 292 -6.08 -13.12 -10.50
CA GLU A 292 -6.62 -11.86 -11.03
C GLU A 292 -6.88 -10.89 -9.88
N PRO A 293 -6.26 -9.68 -9.86
CA PRO A 293 -6.48 -8.71 -8.80
C PRO A 293 -7.94 -8.23 -8.77
N LYS A 294 -8.48 -8.05 -7.58
CA LYS A 294 -9.85 -7.59 -7.34
C LYS A 294 -9.91 -6.10 -6.93
N GLY A 295 -8.74 -5.47 -6.86
CA GLY A 295 -8.59 -4.05 -6.53
C GLY A 295 -7.13 -3.61 -6.52
N GLY A 296 -6.90 -2.30 -6.31
CA GLY A 296 -5.58 -1.70 -6.40
C GLY A 296 -5.18 -1.35 -7.84
N ALA A 297 -3.92 -1.05 -8.02
CA ALA A 297 -3.31 -0.70 -9.31
C ALA A 297 -2.13 -1.61 -9.67
N VAL A 298 -2.09 -2.83 -9.09
CA VAL A 298 -0.99 -3.79 -9.24
C VAL A 298 -1.49 -5.20 -9.48
N ALA A 299 -0.72 -5.96 -10.24
CA ALA A 299 -0.85 -7.40 -10.43
C ALA A 299 0.43 -8.10 -9.94
N PHE A 300 0.31 -9.34 -9.46
CA PHE A 300 1.40 -10.09 -8.88
C PHE A 300 1.53 -11.50 -9.46
N PRO A 301 1.75 -11.61 -10.79
CA PRO A 301 1.96 -12.89 -11.43
C PRO A 301 3.23 -13.59 -10.91
N ARG A 302 3.27 -14.91 -11.07
CA ARG A 302 4.46 -15.72 -10.80
C ARG A 302 4.93 -16.50 -12.02
N LEU A 303 6.22 -16.79 -12.08
CA LEU A 303 6.77 -17.73 -13.05
C LEU A 303 6.25 -19.15 -12.75
N LYS A 304 5.82 -19.88 -13.78
CA LYS A 304 5.52 -21.32 -13.66
C LYS A 304 6.78 -22.14 -13.40
N ALA A 305 7.91 -21.68 -13.91
CA ALA A 305 9.21 -22.26 -13.60
C ALA A 305 9.63 -21.98 -12.16
N GLU A 306 10.38 -22.90 -11.54
CA GLU A 306 10.97 -22.77 -10.21
C GLU A 306 12.22 -21.88 -10.24
N SER A 307 12.07 -20.59 -10.61
CA SER A 307 13.18 -19.65 -10.72
C SER A 307 12.80 -18.28 -10.17
N SER A 308 13.81 -17.51 -9.74
CA SER A 308 13.64 -16.14 -9.28
C SER A 308 13.33 -15.20 -10.44
N THR A 309 12.49 -14.20 -10.18
CA THR A 309 12.20 -13.12 -11.14
C THR A 309 13.27 -12.02 -11.13
N GLU A 310 14.26 -12.08 -10.25
CA GLU A 310 15.27 -11.02 -10.14
C GLU A 310 16.06 -10.84 -11.44
N ALA A 311 16.54 -11.94 -12.04
CA ALA A 311 17.28 -11.89 -13.32
C ALA A 311 16.42 -11.33 -14.45
N LEU A 312 15.14 -11.71 -14.52
CA LEU A 312 14.17 -11.15 -15.46
C LEU A 312 14.00 -9.64 -15.30
N CYS A 313 13.82 -9.17 -14.07
CA CYS A 313 13.65 -7.75 -13.79
C CYS A 313 14.94 -6.95 -14.06
N ARG A 314 16.12 -7.51 -13.78
CA ARG A 314 17.40 -6.91 -14.17
C ARG A 314 17.55 -6.79 -15.67
N LEU A 315 17.23 -7.84 -16.42
CA LEU A 315 17.25 -7.83 -17.89
C LEU A 315 16.29 -6.76 -18.45
N LEU A 316 15.09 -6.65 -17.88
CA LEU A 316 14.12 -5.62 -18.27
C LEU A 316 14.70 -4.22 -18.11
N VAL A 317 15.30 -3.91 -16.97
CA VAL A 317 15.90 -2.58 -16.73
C VAL A 317 17.09 -2.35 -17.64
N THR A 318 18.05 -3.27 -17.69
CA THR A 318 19.34 -3.02 -18.34
C THR A 318 19.29 -3.06 -19.87
N LYS A 319 18.51 -3.99 -20.44
CA LYS A 319 18.40 -4.16 -21.90
C LYS A 319 17.14 -3.52 -22.47
N TYR A 320 16.02 -3.68 -21.79
CA TYR A 320 14.72 -3.22 -22.30
C TYR A 320 14.28 -1.87 -21.72
N ARG A 321 15.09 -1.26 -20.83
CA ARG A 321 14.84 0.04 -20.20
C ARG A 321 13.40 0.14 -19.66
N THR A 322 12.93 -0.96 -19.06
CA THR A 322 11.57 -1.10 -18.53
C THR A 322 11.63 -1.52 -17.07
N PHE A 323 10.97 -0.75 -16.20
CA PHE A 323 10.98 -0.97 -14.76
C PHE A 323 9.80 -1.84 -14.32
N THR A 324 10.09 -2.85 -13.51
CA THR A 324 9.11 -3.68 -12.78
C THR A 324 9.76 -4.16 -11.47
N ILE A 325 8.99 -4.73 -10.56
CA ILE A 325 9.47 -5.08 -9.23
C ILE A 325 9.62 -6.58 -9.09
N PRO A 326 10.81 -7.10 -8.78
CA PRO A 326 11.02 -8.53 -8.52
C PRO A 326 10.37 -8.95 -7.19
N GLY A 327 9.84 -10.16 -7.17
CA GLY A 327 9.08 -10.68 -6.03
C GLY A 327 9.88 -10.85 -4.74
N TYR A 328 11.22 -11.00 -4.81
CA TYR A 328 12.05 -11.10 -3.62
C TYR A 328 11.91 -9.88 -2.70
N THR A 329 11.59 -8.71 -3.26
CA THR A 329 11.34 -7.48 -2.48
C THR A 329 10.12 -7.58 -1.56
N PHE A 330 9.27 -8.59 -1.80
CA PHE A 330 8.12 -8.96 -0.98
C PHE A 330 8.28 -10.35 -0.34
N GLY A 331 9.48 -10.95 -0.41
CA GLY A 331 9.76 -12.30 0.08
C GLY A 331 9.07 -13.42 -0.74
N MET A 332 8.82 -13.18 -2.03
CA MET A 332 8.10 -14.08 -2.96
C MET A 332 8.88 -14.23 -4.28
N ASP A 333 10.00 -14.92 -4.27
CA ASP A 333 11.03 -14.93 -5.33
C ASP A 333 10.53 -15.23 -6.75
N ARG A 334 9.51 -16.08 -6.88
CA ARG A 334 8.93 -16.45 -8.19
C ARG A 334 7.97 -15.42 -8.77
N HIS A 335 7.56 -14.42 -7.97
CA HIS A 335 6.59 -13.41 -8.38
C HIS A 335 7.28 -12.17 -8.93
N LEU A 336 6.53 -11.36 -9.66
CA LEU A 336 6.91 -9.98 -10.00
C LEU A 336 5.67 -9.08 -9.88
N ARG A 337 5.88 -7.84 -9.45
CA ARG A 337 4.80 -6.86 -9.39
C ARG A 337 4.77 -6.04 -10.67
N ILE A 338 3.61 -5.98 -11.30
CA ILE A 338 3.31 -5.14 -12.46
C ILE A 338 2.28 -4.10 -12.03
N GLY A 339 2.64 -2.83 -12.13
CA GLY A 339 1.72 -1.71 -11.95
C GLY A 339 0.95 -1.42 -13.26
N PHE A 340 -0.34 -1.14 -13.15
CA PHE A 340 -1.19 -0.80 -14.29
C PHE A 340 -1.98 0.51 -14.10
N GLY A 341 -1.57 1.34 -13.14
CA GLY A 341 -2.21 2.63 -12.86
C GLY A 341 -1.67 3.81 -13.67
N GLY A 342 -0.55 3.64 -14.41
CA GLY A 342 0.11 4.63 -15.24
C GLY A 342 -0.58 4.88 -16.59
N GLU A 343 0.14 5.48 -17.56
CA GLU A 343 -0.40 5.73 -18.91
C GLU A 343 -0.59 4.42 -19.68
N ALA A 344 -1.65 4.34 -20.50
CA ALA A 344 -2.00 3.12 -21.24
C ALA A 344 -0.94 2.75 -22.29
N GLU A 345 -0.34 3.73 -22.93
CA GLU A 345 0.75 3.57 -23.90
C GLU A 345 2.00 3.01 -23.21
N GLU A 346 2.36 3.54 -22.05
CA GLU A 346 3.49 3.08 -21.25
C GLU A 346 3.28 1.64 -20.77
N LEU A 347 2.09 1.30 -20.29
CA LEU A 347 1.72 -0.05 -19.89
C LEU A 347 1.82 -1.02 -21.08
N THR A 348 1.29 -0.64 -22.24
CA THR A 348 1.26 -1.50 -23.44
C THR A 348 2.69 -1.83 -23.91
N GLU A 349 3.54 -0.82 -24.01
CA GLU A 349 4.93 -1.02 -24.44
C GLU A 349 5.74 -1.77 -23.37
N GLY A 350 5.58 -1.44 -22.10
CA GLY A 350 6.23 -2.15 -20.99
C GLY A 350 5.86 -3.63 -20.95
N LEU A 351 4.59 -3.99 -21.15
CA LEU A 351 4.14 -5.37 -21.25
C LEU A 351 4.70 -6.08 -22.49
N THR A 352 4.83 -5.40 -23.62
CA THR A 352 5.45 -5.93 -24.84
C THR A 352 6.91 -6.32 -24.57
N ARG A 353 7.66 -5.43 -23.94
CA ARG A 353 9.07 -5.65 -23.57
C ARG A 353 9.22 -6.77 -22.53
N LEU A 354 8.32 -6.83 -21.55
CA LEU A 354 8.27 -7.94 -20.60
C LEU A 354 8.06 -9.28 -21.31
N GLY A 355 7.17 -9.32 -22.32
CA GLY A 355 6.97 -10.53 -23.15
C GLY A 355 8.22 -10.95 -23.92
N HIS A 356 9.03 -10.00 -24.42
CA HIS A 356 10.32 -10.29 -25.05
C HIS A 356 11.35 -10.83 -24.05
N ALA A 357 11.47 -10.18 -22.88
CA ALA A 357 12.40 -10.60 -21.83
C ALA A 357 12.08 -12.00 -21.30
N LEU A 358 10.79 -12.33 -21.12
CA LEU A 358 10.34 -13.67 -20.72
C LEU A 358 10.79 -14.75 -21.71
N LYS A 359 10.69 -14.50 -23.01
CA LYS A 359 11.15 -15.44 -24.03
C LYS A 359 12.67 -15.65 -23.98
N GLU A 360 13.43 -14.57 -23.76
CA GLU A 360 14.90 -14.62 -23.72
C GLU A 360 15.41 -15.39 -22.48
N VAL A 361 14.92 -15.07 -21.30
CA VAL A 361 15.38 -15.68 -20.03
C VAL A 361 15.07 -17.19 -19.97
N LEU A 362 13.97 -17.64 -20.58
CA LEU A 362 13.54 -19.04 -20.49
C LEU A 362 14.03 -19.92 -21.65
N VAL A 363 14.54 -19.34 -22.74
CA VAL A 363 15.14 -20.08 -23.88
C VAL A 363 16.64 -20.32 -23.65
N GLU A 364 17.32 -19.49 -22.85
CA GLU A 364 18.73 -19.65 -22.50
C GLU A 364 18.91 -19.97 -21.00
N PRO A 365 18.87 -21.27 -20.59
CA PRO A 365 19.05 -21.66 -19.19
C PRO A 365 20.48 -21.41 -18.64
N GLY A 366 21.29 -20.60 -19.30
CA GLY A 366 22.71 -20.35 -19.00
C GLY A 366 23.09 -18.92 -18.60
N LEU A 367 22.20 -17.95 -18.63
CA LEU A 367 22.47 -16.60 -18.13
C LEU A 367 22.45 -16.58 -16.59
N ARG A 368 23.50 -17.14 -15.96
CA ARG A 368 23.88 -16.78 -14.59
C ARG A 368 24.56 -15.40 -14.66
N VAL A 369 23.81 -14.36 -14.26
CA VAL A 369 24.38 -13.03 -14.00
C VAL A 369 24.65 -12.89 -12.52
#